data_6cb22e9df7e1902005d5ca7b9813632f
#
_entry.id   6cb22e9df7e1902005d5ca7b9813632f
#
_cell.length_a   1.000
_cell.length_b   1.000
_cell.length_c   1.000
_cell.angle_alpha   90.00
_cell.angle_beta   90.00
_cell.angle_gamma   90.00
#
_symmetry.space_group_name_H-M   'P 1'
#
loop_
_entity.id
_entity.type
_entity.pdbx_description
1 polymer ?
#
loop_
_entity_poly.entity_id
_entity_poly.type
_entity_poly.pdbx_seq_one_letter_code
_entity_poly.pdbx_strand_id
1 'polypeptide(L)'
;MDVIYSASALGAFSSSLIYIGFFFFLGLGGLLLNYLPKRKRKEKFLKRHSLGCLSILILFFGVTTTIATYNTFTGGDKTVQVQVLEKEEVTRKCNKSYCTYYEVETTDGEKLYRFGLEKDTWDKMEVDACYQFTYYPLKPLLADYLQEEDQYPSLYEPTGYISRIEKVGC
;
A
#
# COMPACT_ATOMS: atom_id res chain seq x y z
N MET A 1 17.71 22.28 4.99
CA MET A 1 16.75 21.24 4.66
C MET A 1 16.63 20.31 5.86
N ASP A 2 15.46 20.30 6.49
CA ASP A 2 15.24 19.45 7.66
C ASP A 2 14.49 18.19 7.20
N VAL A 3 15.12 17.03 7.39
CA VAL A 3 14.51 15.74 7.07
C VAL A 3 13.52 15.39 8.17
N ILE A 4 12.23 15.30 7.82
CA ILE A 4 11.15 14.94 8.74
C ILE A 4 10.96 13.43 8.78
N TYR A 5 11.08 12.77 7.64
CA TYR A 5 10.92 11.35 7.47
C TYR A 5 11.91 10.81 6.45
N SER A 6 12.50 9.66 6.72
CA SER A 6 13.36 8.95 5.78
C SER A 6 13.27 7.44 6.04
N ALA A 7 12.94 6.70 5.01
CA ALA A 7 12.95 5.25 5.00
C ALA A 7 13.80 4.75 3.83
N SER A 8 14.47 3.61 4.02
CA SER A 8 15.07 2.90 2.89
C SER A 8 13.96 2.42 1.94
N ALA A 9 14.31 2.12 0.68
CA ALA A 9 13.34 1.55 -0.26
C ALA A 9 12.62 0.32 0.32
N LEU A 10 13.35 -0.60 0.96
CA LEU A 10 12.74 -1.75 1.65
C LEU A 10 11.85 -1.34 2.82
N GLY A 11 12.21 -0.28 3.54
CA GLY A 11 11.39 0.27 4.62
C GLY A 11 10.06 0.83 4.11
N ALA A 12 10.08 1.56 3.00
CA ALA A 12 8.89 2.11 2.38
C ALA A 12 7.89 1.02 1.97
N PHE A 13 8.39 -0.15 1.52
CA PHE A 13 7.56 -1.31 1.13
C PHE A 13 7.33 -2.33 2.24
N SER A 14 7.75 -2.06 3.48
CA SER A 14 7.70 -3.04 4.58
C SER A 14 6.32 -3.62 4.82
N SER A 15 5.27 -2.81 4.79
CA SER A 15 3.89 -3.26 4.94
C SER A 15 3.49 -4.25 3.84
N SER A 16 3.77 -3.94 2.58
CA SER A 16 3.48 -4.84 1.45
C SER A 16 4.25 -6.16 1.56
N LEU A 17 5.52 -6.12 1.95
CA LEU A 17 6.35 -7.32 2.12
C LEU A 17 5.81 -8.24 3.24
N ILE A 18 5.30 -7.66 4.33
CA ILE A 18 4.65 -8.43 5.40
C ILE A 18 3.39 -9.13 4.87
N TYR A 19 2.52 -8.44 4.12
CA TYR A 19 1.33 -9.05 3.52
C TYR A 19 1.69 -10.16 2.52
N ILE A 20 2.67 -9.93 1.66
CA ILE A 20 3.17 -10.94 0.71
C ILE A 20 3.64 -12.18 1.48
N GLY A 21 4.51 -12.01 2.48
CA GLY A 21 4.98 -13.10 3.32
C GLY A 21 3.86 -13.87 4.00
N PHE A 22 2.87 -13.17 4.53
CA PHE A 22 1.69 -13.75 5.16
C PHE A 22 0.86 -14.61 4.20
N PHE A 23 0.56 -14.12 2.99
CA PHE A 23 -0.18 -14.87 1.98
C PHE A 23 0.58 -16.12 1.52
N PHE A 24 1.89 -16.03 1.29
CA PHE A 24 2.70 -17.19 0.93
C PHE A 24 2.75 -18.21 2.07
N PHE A 25 2.96 -17.77 3.31
CA PHE A 25 2.98 -18.66 4.47
C PHE A 25 1.66 -19.41 4.64
N LEU A 26 0.53 -18.72 4.59
CA LEU A 26 -0.79 -19.35 4.70
C LEU A 26 -1.12 -20.27 3.51
N GLY A 27 -0.82 -19.82 2.30
CA GLY A 27 -1.11 -20.58 1.09
C GLY A 27 -0.29 -21.88 1.01
N LEU A 28 1.03 -21.78 1.19
CA LEU A 28 1.92 -22.95 1.19
C LEU A 28 1.65 -23.85 2.39
N GLY A 29 1.47 -23.29 3.59
CA GLY A 29 1.11 -24.05 4.79
C GLY A 29 -0.20 -24.83 4.60
N GLY A 30 -1.22 -24.21 4.01
CA GLY A 30 -2.49 -24.88 3.69
C GLY A 30 -2.32 -26.02 2.67
N LEU A 31 -1.49 -25.83 1.63
CA LEU A 31 -1.17 -26.89 0.68
C LEU A 31 -0.43 -28.03 1.35
N LEU A 32 0.61 -27.76 2.12
CA LEU A 32 1.37 -28.78 2.84
C LEU A 32 0.46 -29.60 3.77
N LEU A 33 -0.41 -28.95 4.53
CA LEU A 33 -1.39 -29.64 5.39
C LEU A 33 -2.36 -30.52 4.60
N ASN A 34 -2.69 -30.11 3.36
CA ASN A 34 -3.55 -30.90 2.48
C ASN A 34 -2.84 -32.11 1.89
N TYR A 35 -1.50 -32.04 1.65
CA TYR A 35 -0.70 -33.12 1.08
C TYR A 35 -0.15 -34.09 2.13
N LEU A 36 -0.01 -33.68 3.41
CA LEU A 36 0.47 -34.59 4.46
C LEU A 36 -0.46 -35.79 4.59
N PRO A 37 0.07 -37.04 4.53
CA PRO A 37 -0.72 -38.27 4.65
C PRO A 37 -1.31 -38.36 6.06
N LYS A 38 -2.58 -37.99 6.23
CA LYS A 38 -3.28 -38.20 7.50
C LYS A 38 -3.48 -39.70 7.74
N ARG A 39 -2.64 -40.25 8.61
CA ARG A 39 -2.79 -41.62 9.15
C ARG A 39 -4.19 -41.71 9.80
N LYS A 40 -5.11 -42.43 9.12
CA LYS A 40 -6.38 -42.95 9.68
C LYS A 40 -7.46 -41.91 10.11
N ARG A 41 -7.95 -41.06 9.23
CA ARG A 41 -9.31 -40.56 9.37
C ARG A 41 -10.00 -40.50 8.01
N LYS A 42 -11.15 -41.16 7.88
CA LYS A 42 -12.11 -41.01 6.77
C LYS A 42 -12.79 -39.61 6.88
N GLU A 43 -12.00 -38.56 6.76
CA GLU A 43 -12.57 -37.22 6.63
C GLU A 43 -13.19 -37.08 5.24
N LYS A 44 -14.41 -36.58 5.18
CA LYS A 44 -15.22 -36.45 3.97
C LYS A 44 -14.40 -35.73 2.88
N PHE A 45 -14.31 -36.35 1.72
CA PHE A 45 -13.61 -35.90 0.49
C PHE A 45 -13.86 -34.43 0.15
N LEU A 46 -15.08 -33.91 0.41
CA LEU A 46 -15.47 -32.53 0.17
C LEU A 46 -14.64 -31.50 0.97
N LYS A 47 -14.29 -31.78 2.24
CA LYS A 47 -13.52 -30.84 3.08
C LYS A 47 -12.07 -30.70 2.62
N ARG A 48 -11.51 -31.73 2.00
CA ARG A 48 -10.13 -31.73 1.52
C ARG A 48 -9.95 -30.88 0.27
N HIS A 49 -10.90 -30.97 -0.67
CA HIS A 49 -10.87 -30.16 -1.89
C HIS A 49 -11.07 -28.68 -1.60
N SER A 50 -11.98 -28.31 -0.69
CA SER A 50 -12.21 -26.92 -0.33
C SER A 50 -10.97 -26.25 0.30
N LEU A 51 -10.23 -26.97 1.14
CA LEU A 51 -8.99 -26.45 1.74
C LEU A 51 -7.90 -26.22 0.69
N GLY A 52 -7.74 -27.11 -0.28
CA GLY A 52 -6.80 -26.98 -1.39
C GLY A 52 -7.15 -25.79 -2.29
N CYS A 53 -8.40 -25.65 -2.68
CA CYS A 53 -8.85 -24.51 -3.47
C CYS A 53 -8.65 -23.18 -2.76
N LEU A 54 -8.95 -23.11 -1.46
CA LEU A 54 -8.71 -21.91 -0.65
C LEU A 54 -7.23 -21.54 -0.60
N SER A 55 -6.36 -22.53 -0.42
CA SER A 55 -4.90 -22.31 -0.40
C SER A 55 -4.38 -21.77 -1.73
N ILE A 56 -4.90 -22.29 -2.85
CA ILE A 56 -4.55 -21.79 -4.20
C ILE A 56 -5.01 -20.34 -4.38
N LEU A 57 -6.23 -19.99 -3.94
CA LEU A 57 -6.72 -18.61 -3.99
C LEU A 57 -5.84 -17.67 -3.16
N ILE A 58 -5.44 -18.07 -1.95
CA ILE A 58 -4.54 -17.29 -1.10
C ILE A 58 -3.19 -17.07 -1.79
N LEU A 59 -2.62 -18.10 -2.42
CA LEU A 59 -1.38 -17.98 -3.18
C LEU A 59 -1.55 -17.05 -4.39
N PHE A 60 -2.67 -17.12 -5.08
CA PHE A 60 -2.96 -16.21 -6.19
C PHE A 60 -2.94 -14.75 -5.73
N PHE A 61 -3.57 -14.42 -4.59
CA PHE A 61 -3.49 -13.07 -4.01
C PHE A 61 -2.05 -12.69 -3.62
N GLY A 62 -1.27 -13.63 -3.09
CA GLY A 62 0.15 -13.41 -2.80
C GLY A 62 0.95 -13.05 -4.06
N VAL A 63 0.76 -13.78 -5.14
CA VAL A 63 1.43 -13.52 -6.43
C VAL A 63 1.01 -12.17 -7.02
N THR A 64 -0.30 -11.87 -7.06
CA THR A 64 -0.79 -10.59 -7.59
C THR A 64 -0.26 -9.40 -6.79
N THR A 65 -0.25 -9.49 -5.45
CA THR A 65 0.34 -8.45 -4.59
C THR A 65 1.84 -8.29 -4.84
N THR A 66 2.56 -9.38 -5.04
CA THR A 66 4.00 -9.35 -5.37
C THR A 66 4.25 -8.62 -6.67
N ILE A 67 3.48 -8.94 -7.74
CA ILE A 67 3.62 -8.29 -9.05
C ILE A 67 3.31 -6.78 -8.93
N ALA A 68 2.23 -6.41 -8.23
CA ALA A 68 1.88 -5.00 -8.04
C ALA A 68 2.98 -4.23 -7.29
N THR A 69 3.52 -4.81 -6.22
CA THR A 69 4.61 -4.21 -5.45
C THR A 69 5.89 -4.09 -6.30
N TYR A 70 6.21 -5.12 -7.06
CA TYR A 70 7.36 -5.11 -7.98
C TYR A 70 7.22 -4.05 -9.06
N ASN A 71 6.05 -3.92 -9.71
CA ASN A 71 5.79 -2.91 -10.73
C ASN A 71 5.89 -1.49 -10.17
N THR A 72 5.40 -1.28 -8.94
CA THR A 72 5.53 0.00 -8.24
C THR A 72 6.99 0.33 -7.94
N PHE A 73 7.76 -0.64 -7.45
CA PHE A 73 9.19 -0.48 -7.16
C PHE A 73 10.00 -0.19 -8.43
N THR A 74 9.81 -0.96 -9.50
CA THR A 74 10.54 -0.80 -10.78
C THR A 74 10.12 0.45 -11.54
N GLY A 75 8.94 1.00 -11.23
CA GLY A 75 8.48 2.29 -11.76
C GLY A 75 9.33 3.46 -11.28
N GLY A 76 10.13 3.26 -10.26
CA GLY A 76 10.99 4.26 -9.66
C GLY A 76 10.26 5.22 -8.73
N ASP A 77 11.05 5.95 -7.97
CA ASP A 77 10.57 7.02 -7.12
C ASP A 77 10.33 8.32 -7.91
N LYS A 78 9.41 9.11 -7.42
CA LYS A 78 9.15 10.47 -7.88
C LYS A 78 9.39 11.44 -6.74
N THR A 79 9.91 12.60 -7.08
CA THR A 79 10.08 13.69 -6.13
C THR A 79 9.23 14.87 -6.58
N VAL A 80 8.44 15.39 -5.65
CA VAL A 80 7.58 16.56 -5.88
C VAL A 80 7.74 17.53 -4.72
N GLN A 81 7.82 18.82 -5.04
CA GLN A 81 7.77 19.90 -4.05
C GLN A 81 6.34 20.38 -3.97
N VAL A 82 5.77 20.39 -2.78
CA VAL A 82 4.37 20.72 -2.55
C VAL A 82 4.19 21.60 -1.32
N GLN A 83 3.15 22.42 -1.35
CA GLN A 83 2.68 23.17 -0.20
C GLN A 83 1.54 22.39 0.47
N VAL A 84 1.56 22.31 1.79
CA VAL A 84 0.48 21.70 2.58
C VAL A 84 -0.70 22.67 2.64
N LEU A 85 -1.84 22.24 2.13
CA LEU A 85 -3.09 23.02 2.16
C LEU A 85 -3.88 22.73 3.44
N GLU A 86 -4.03 21.44 3.76
CA GLU A 86 -4.84 20.99 4.89
C GLU A 86 -4.27 19.71 5.52
N LYS A 87 -4.54 19.57 6.81
CA LYS A 87 -4.22 18.35 7.58
C LYS A 87 -5.50 17.77 8.11
N GLU A 88 -5.81 16.54 7.73
CA GLU A 88 -7.04 15.86 8.14
C GLU A 88 -6.74 14.65 9.03
N GLU A 89 -7.52 14.52 10.09
CA GLU A 89 -7.61 13.31 10.90
C GLU A 89 -8.92 12.60 10.58
N VAL A 90 -8.85 11.53 9.79
CA VAL A 90 -10.02 10.82 9.27
C VAL A 90 -10.27 9.55 10.07
N THR A 91 -11.38 9.49 10.78
CA THR A 91 -11.79 8.29 11.51
C THR A 91 -12.74 7.46 10.65
N ARG A 92 -12.34 6.24 10.31
CA ARG A 92 -13.15 5.29 9.53
C ARG A 92 -13.40 4.03 10.33
N LYS A 93 -14.55 3.40 10.09
CA LYS A 93 -14.89 2.11 10.71
C LYS A 93 -14.02 1.00 10.14
N CYS A 94 -13.23 0.36 11.00
CA CYS A 94 -12.39 -0.79 10.66
C CYS A 94 -12.94 -2.02 11.38
N ASN A 95 -13.59 -2.93 10.65
CA ASN A 95 -14.17 -4.13 11.25
C ASN A 95 -15.11 -3.80 12.44
N LYS A 96 -14.69 -4.11 13.68
CA LYS A 96 -15.42 -3.88 14.93
C LYS A 96 -14.96 -2.64 15.71
N SER A 97 -13.95 -1.93 15.22
CA SER A 97 -13.36 -0.75 15.85
C SER A 97 -13.31 0.43 14.88
N TYR A 98 -12.85 1.57 15.36
CA TYR A 98 -12.56 2.73 14.54
C TYR A 98 -11.06 2.84 14.38
N CYS A 99 -10.62 3.14 13.15
CA CYS A 99 -9.22 3.43 12.82
C CYS A 99 -9.11 4.90 12.44
N THR A 100 -8.08 5.54 12.95
CA THR A 100 -7.75 6.92 12.61
C THR A 100 -6.65 6.92 11.57
N TYR A 101 -6.85 7.69 10.51
CA TYR A 101 -5.89 7.92 9.43
C TYR A 101 -5.50 9.39 9.44
N TYR A 102 -4.24 9.66 9.21
CA TYR A 102 -3.68 10.99 9.16
C TYR A 102 -3.32 11.31 7.73
N GLU A 103 -4.04 12.24 7.14
CA GLU A 103 -3.89 12.62 5.73
C GLU A 103 -3.46 14.09 5.65
N VAL A 104 -2.66 14.41 4.64
CA VAL A 104 -2.32 15.77 4.27
C VAL A 104 -2.70 16.01 2.82
N GLU A 105 -3.45 17.09 2.59
CA GLU A 105 -3.74 17.58 1.27
C GLU A 105 -2.71 18.63 0.88
N THR A 106 -2.14 18.49 -0.32
CA THR A 106 -1.01 19.30 -0.78
C THR A 106 -1.16 19.66 -2.25
N THR A 107 -0.49 20.72 -2.68
CA THR A 107 -0.45 21.14 -4.08
C THR A 107 0.97 21.52 -4.51
N ASP A 108 1.31 21.25 -5.76
CA ASP A 108 2.51 21.79 -6.43
C ASP A 108 2.20 23.08 -7.25
N GLY A 109 0.95 23.58 -7.14
CA GLY A 109 0.45 24.74 -7.89
C GLY A 109 -0.39 24.35 -9.12
N GLU A 110 -0.21 23.14 -9.66
CA GLU A 110 -0.98 22.66 -10.82
C GLU A 110 -1.88 21.47 -10.42
N LYS A 111 -1.41 20.63 -9.53
CA LYS A 111 -2.02 19.35 -9.15
C LYS A 111 -2.24 19.25 -7.66
N LEU A 112 -3.20 18.44 -7.28
CA LEU A 112 -3.48 18.10 -5.89
C LEU A 112 -2.93 16.69 -5.57
N TYR A 113 -2.37 16.57 -4.38
CA TYR A 113 -1.87 15.30 -3.85
C TYR A 113 -2.46 15.07 -2.47
N ARG A 114 -2.76 13.80 -2.15
CA ARG A 114 -3.19 13.41 -0.82
C ARG A 114 -2.27 12.29 -0.32
N PHE A 115 -1.50 12.61 0.72
CA PHE A 115 -0.57 11.68 1.33
C PHE A 115 -1.09 11.19 2.68
N GLY A 116 -1.14 9.85 2.85
CA GLY A 116 -1.37 9.24 4.15
C GLY A 116 -0.06 9.13 4.91
N LEU A 117 -0.04 9.54 6.17
CA LEU A 117 1.14 9.61 7.00
C LEU A 117 0.94 8.85 8.32
N GLU A 118 2.05 8.44 8.94
CA GLU A 118 2.06 8.06 10.34
C GLU A 118 1.89 9.30 11.23
N LYS A 119 1.24 9.13 12.39
CA LYS A 119 0.92 10.23 13.30
C LYS A 119 2.13 11.10 13.63
N ASP A 120 3.26 10.46 13.98
CA ASP A 120 4.48 11.17 14.39
C ASP A 120 5.08 12.05 13.28
N THR A 121 4.87 11.68 12.02
CA THR A 121 5.28 12.46 10.84
C THR A 121 4.27 13.56 10.57
N TRP A 122 2.98 13.23 10.65
CA TRP A 122 1.89 14.17 10.47
C TRP A 122 1.93 15.31 11.50
N ASP A 123 2.22 15.00 12.77
CA ASP A 123 2.32 16.01 13.85
C ASP A 123 3.43 17.05 13.59
N LYS A 124 4.50 16.67 12.87
CA LYS A 124 5.64 17.55 12.54
C LYS A 124 5.38 18.44 11.33
N MET A 125 4.34 18.17 10.57
CA MET A 125 4.02 18.97 9.39
C MET A 125 3.18 20.20 9.77
N GLU A 126 3.44 21.30 9.08
CA GLU A 126 2.76 22.57 9.28
C GLU A 126 1.95 22.92 8.02
N VAL A 127 0.75 23.46 8.22
CA VAL A 127 -0.07 24.02 7.12
C VAL A 127 0.64 25.25 6.55
N ASP A 128 0.47 25.50 5.27
CA ASP A 128 1.11 26.55 4.48
C ASP A 128 2.64 26.44 4.32
N ALA A 129 3.26 25.41 4.90
CA ALA A 129 4.69 25.13 4.71
C ALA A 129 4.93 24.25 3.46
N CYS A 130 6.13 24.40 2.87
CA CYS A 130 6.52 23.61 1.71
C CYS A 130 7.40 22.42 2.11
N TYR A 131 7.11 21.31 1.47
CA TYR A 131 7.82 20.04 1.67
C TYR A 131 8.17 19.40 0.33
N GLN A 132 9.28 18.70 0.32
CA GLN A 132 9.66 17.83 -0.78
C GLN A 132 9.35 16.39 -0.39
N PHE A 133 8.45 15.76 -1.14
CA PHE A 133 8.09 14.36 -0.99
C PHE A 133 8.81 13.53 -2.04
N THR A 134 9.48 12.46 -1.61
CA THR A 134 9.96 11.40 -2.49
C THR A 134 9.14 10.15 -2.20
N TYR A 135 8.48 9.61 -3.21
CA TYR A 135 7.54 8.49 -3.07
C TYR A 135 7.51 7.61 -4.33
N TYR A 136 7.08 6.37 -4.15
CA TYR A 136 6.83 5.41 -5.24
C TYR A 136 5.34 5.44 -5.59
N PRO A 137 4.93 5.97 -6.76
CA PRO A 137 3.52 6.02 -7.14
C PRO A 137 2.94 4.62 -7.29
N LEU A 138 1.76 4.38 -6.72
CA LEU A 138 1.07 3.11 -6.89
C LEU A 138 0.75 2.88 -8.37
N LYS A 139 1.19 1.74 -8.90
CA LYS A 139 0.82 1.27 -10.22
C LYS A 139 -0.19 0.12 -10.09
N PRO A 140 -1.46 0.33 -10.47
CA PRO A 140 -2.43 -0.76 -10.49
C PRO A 140 -1.99 -1.82 -11.50
N LEU A 141 -2.28 -3.11 -11.18
CA LEU A 141 -1.92 -4.28 -12.00
C LEU A 141 -2.42 -4.22 -13.44
N LEU A 142 -3.53 -3.53 -13.66
CA LEU A 142 -4.22 -3.43 -14.95
C LEU A 142 -4.20 -1.98 -15.49
N ALA A 143 -3.34 -1.10 -14.98
CA ALA A 143 -3.28 0.29 -15.42
C ALA A 143 -3.12 0.40 -16.96
N ASP A 144 -2.27 -0.46 -17.56
CA ASP A 144 -2.02 -0.44 -19.00
C ASP A 144 -3.20 -0.96 -19.84
N TYR A 145 -4.12 -1.71 -19.22
CA TYR A 145 -5.31 -2.28 -19.88
C TYR A 145 -6.60 -1.51 -19.57
N LEU A 146 -6.61 -0.75 -18.48
CA LEU A 146 -7.76 0.04 -18.01
C LEU A 146 -7.59 1.52 -18.29
N GLN A 147 -6.70 1.91 -19.20
CA GLN A 147 -6.66 3.24 -19.79
C GLN A 147 -7.92 3.47 -20.66
N GLU A 148 -9.08 3.35 -20.07
CA GLU A 148 -10.23 4.12 -20.54
C GLU A 148 -9.97 5.55 -20.10
N GLU A 149 -9.43 6.32 -21.03
CA GLU A 149 -9.45 7.76 -20.98
C GLU A 149 -10.86 8.18 -20.53
N ASP A 150 -10.92 9.08 -19.52
CA ASP A 150 -12.01 10.02 -19.29
C ASP A 150 -13.24 9.63 -18.48
N GLN A 151 -13.27 8.56 -17.68
CA GLN A 151 -14.53 8.41 -16.93
C GLN A 151 -14.60 9.20 -15.62
N TYR A 152 -13.53 9.48 -14.93
CA TYR A 152 -13.49 10.45 -13.79
C TYR A 152 -12.02 10.80 -13.51
N PRO A 153 -11.52 11.95 -13.93
CA PRO A 153 -10.21 12.40 -13.49
C PRO A 153 -10.24 12.46 -11.96
N SER A 154 -9.42 11.67 -11.31
CA SER A 154 -9.30 11.79 -9.86
C SER A 154 -8.78 13.21 -9.58
N LEU A 155 -9.44 13.90 -8.65
CA LEU A 155 -9.01 15.24 -8.23
C LEU A 155 -7.55 15.23 -7.74
N TYR A 156 -7.08 14.10 -7.27
CA TYR A 156 -5.74 13.91 -6.72
C TYR A 156 -4.88 13.02 -7.61
N GLU A 157 -3.62 13.41 -7.76
CA GLU A 157 -2.60 12.57 -8.37
C GLU A 157 -2.35 11.30 -7.53
N PRO A 158 -2.04 10.16 -8.17
CA PRO A 158 -1.77 8.93 -7.47
C PRO A 158 -0.52 9.06 -6.61
N THR A 159 -0.69 8.92 -5.32
CA THR A 159 0.39 8.81 -4.32
C THR A 159 0.67 7.33 -4.03
N GLY A 160 1.64 7.05 -3.17
CA GLY A 160 2.02 5.68 -2.87
C GLY A 160 2.93 5.56 -1.66
N TYR A 161 3.98 4.76 -1.79
CA TYR A 161 4.90 4.52 -0.68
C TYR A 161 5.91 5.65 -0.53
N ILE A 162 5.84 6.39 0.56
CA ILE A 162 6.72 7.52 0.85
C ILE A 162 8.06 6.98 1.34
N SER A 163 9.15 7.44 0.72
CA SER A 163 10.53 7.13 1.14
C SER A 163 11.19 8.28 1.86
N ARG A 164 10.83 9.54 1.56
CA ARG A 164 11.45 10.72 2.18
C ARG A 164 10.53 11.92 2.19
N ILE A 165 10.61 12.69 3.26
CA ILE A 165 9.94 13.99 3.40
C ILE A 165 10.94 14.97 3.98
N GLU A 166 11.14 16.09 3.31
CA GLU A 166 12.04 17.18 3.73
C GLU A 166 11.28 18.50 3.76
N LYS A 167 11.50 19.30 4.80
CA LYS A 167 10.99 20.69 4.84
C LYS A 167 11.90 21.55 3.97
N VAL A 168 11.29 22.27 3.05
CA VAL A 168 11.99 23.15 2.09
C VAL A 168 11.38 24.55 2.15
N GLY A 169 12.09 25.53 1.58
CA GLY A 169 11.50 26.87 1.39
C GLY A 169 10.46 26.85 0.27
N CYS A 170 9.36 27.57 0.42
CA CYS A 170 8.44 27.83 -0.66
C CYS A 170 9.09 28.84 -1.71
#